data_170051bf9a1553cc6486226152ee08ec
#
_entry.id   170051bf9a1553cc6486226152ee08ec
#
_cell.length_a   1.000
_cell.length_b   1.000
_cell.length_c   1.000
_cell.angle_alpha   90.00
_cell.angle_beta   90.00
_cell.angle_gamma   90.00
#
_symmetry.space_group_name_H-M   'P 1'
#
loop_
_entity.id
_entity.type
_entity.pdbx_description
1 polymer ?
#
loop_
_entity_poly.entity_id
_entity_poly.type
_entity_poly.pdbx_seq_one_letter_code
_entity_poly.pdbx_strand_id
1 'polypeptide(L)'
;MTSTPSPDTAAPRRQVVVLAGPSGAGKSRLATRLSTRHGWPTVRLDDFYRDGDDPALPMLPIGLPDWDHPDSWHAEAAVTALEHLSTAGRVDVPTYDISSSRARGCTTLVADGAHVVLAEGIFAAEIVPHLQQRGLLATAYCIRQNRWVTFWRRLVRDLAERRKPPLVLWRRGLRLCRAEPDIVRHHTSLGLVPRTPHEAERELEALLRVPS
;
A
#
# COMPACT_ATOMS: atom_id res chain seq x y z
N MET A 1 -8.36 -51.62 -10.48
CA MET A 1 -9.00 -50.60 -9.62
C MET A 1 -8.08 -49.38 -9.62
N THR A 2 -8.32 -48.50 -10.54
CA THR A 2 -7.56 -47.24 -10.69
C THR A 2 -8.24 -46.19 -9.85
N SER A 3 -7.58 -45.81 -8.74
CA SER A 3 -8.03 -44.73 -7.90
C SER A 3 -7.79 -43.39 -8.63
N THR A 4 -8.89 -42.77 -9.03
CA THR A 4 -8.89 -41.39 -9.52
C THR A 4 -8.45 -40.46 -8.38
N PRO A 5 -7.45 -39.60 -8.55
CA PRO A 5 -7.13 -38.62 -7.53
C PRO A 5 -8.30 -37.64 -7.42
N SER A 6 -8.80 -37.43 -6.21
CA SER A 6 -9.82 -36.40 -5.90
C SER A 6 -9.29 -35.04 -6.29
N PRO A 7 -10.10 -34.22 -6.96
CA PRO A 7 -9.75 -32.81 -7.24
C PRO A 7 -9.90 -32.00 -5.95
N ASP A 8 -8.97 -31.08 -5.80
CA ASP A 8 -9.11 -29.85 -5.01
C ASP A 8 -8.83 -29.90 -3.51
N THR A 9 -7.53 -30.05 -3.19
CA THR A 9 -7.03 -29.39 -1.98
C THR A 9 -6.18 -28.20 -2.42
N ALA A 10 -6.82 -27.24 -3.08
CA ALA A 10 -6.18 -25.94 -3.30
C ALA A 10 -5.88 -25.35 -1.92
N ALA A 11 -4.60 -25.06 -1.64
CA ALA A 11 -4.22 -24.39 -0.41
C ALA A 11 -5.08 -23.13 -0.23
N PRO A 12 -5.56 -22.82 0.99
CA PRO A 12 -6.44 -21.68 1.21
C PRO A 12 -5.76 -20.41 0.71
N ARG A 13 -6.45 -19.68 -0.17
CA ARG A 13 -5.93 -18.41 -0.72
C ARG A 13 -5.68 -17.43 0.42
N ARG A 14 -4.50 -16.84 0.46
CA ARG A 14 -4.17 -15.79 1.41
C ARG A 14 -5.00 -14.56 1.11
N GLN A 15 -5.48 -13.91 2.14
CA GLN A 15 -6.31 -12.72 2.03
C GLN A 15 -5.46 -11.46 2.09
N VAL A 16 -5.85 -10.43 1.33
CA VAL A 16 -5.14 -9.14 1.27
C VAL A 16 -5.78 -8.13 2.21
N VAL A 17 -4.98 -7.53 3.07
CA VAL A 17 -5.34 -6.36 3.88
C VAL A 17 -4.71 -5.11 3.27
N VAL A 18 -5.55 -4.14 2.92
CA VAL A 18 -5.13 -2.89 2.30
C VAL A 18 -4.99 -1.78 3.34
N LEU A 19 -3.82 -1.14 3.36
CA LEU A 19 -3.51 0.00 4.22
C LEU A 19 -3.25 1.24 3.35
N ALA A 20 -4.31 1.99 3.05
CA ALA A 20 -4.25 3.26 2.33
C ALA A 20 -4.26 4.46 3.30
N GLY A 21 -4.17 5.66 2.76
CA GLY A 21 -4.28 6.90 3.52
C GLY A 21 -3.17 7.91 3.22
N PRO A 22 -3.28 9.13 3.75
CA PRO A 22 -2.35 10.20 3.45
C PRO A 22 -0.91 9.86 3.87
N SER A 23 0.05 10.47 3.17
CA SER A 23 1.47 10.31 3.50
C SER A 23 1.73 10.79 4.95
N GLY A 24 2.54 10.04 5.71
CA GLY A 24 2.83 10.35 7.12
C GLY A 24 1.77 9.88 8.13
N ALA A 25 0.65 9.28 7.71
CA ALA A 25 -0.39 8.75 8.60
C ALA A 25 0.05 7.54 9.42
N GLY A 26 1.16 6.89 9.05
CA GLY A 26 1.73 5.76 9.80
C GLY A 26 1.44 4.39 9.22
N LYS A 27 1.01 4.30 7.95
CA LYS A 27 0.76 3.05 7.22
C LYS A 27 1.94 2.08 7.28
N SER A 28 3.10 2.52 6.77
CA SER A 28 4.31 1.68 6.69
C SER A 28 4.80 1.23 8.07
N ARG A 29 4.67 2.09 9.11
CA ARG A 29 4.98 1.68 10.49
C ARG A 29 4.00 0.63 11.02
N LEU A 30 2.72 0.74 10.68
CA LEU A 30 1.72 -0.27 11.02
C LEU A 30 2.02 -1.58 10.29
N ALA A 31 2.24 -1.52 8.96
CA ALA A 31 2.61 -2.69 8.16
C ALA A 31 3.85 -3.39 8.71
N THR A 32 4.92 -2.65 9.04
CA THR A 32 6.14 -3.22 9.66
C THR A 32 5.85 -3.92 10.98
N ARG A 33 5.03 -3.31 11.89
CA ARG A 33 4.68 -3.96 13.15
C ARG A 33 3.91 -5.25 12.95
N LEU A 34 2.90 -5.24 12.05
CA LEU A 34 2.12 -6.42 11.73
C LEU A 34 2.98 -7.51 11.09
N SER A 35 3.85 -7.14 10.16
CA SER A 35 4.81 -8.05 9.53
C SER A 35 5.75 -8.69 10.57
N THR A 36 6.33 -7.89 11.47
CA THR A 36 7.23 -8.39 12.52
C THR A 36 6.49 -9.30 13.51
N ARG A 37 5.24 -8.99 13.86
CA ARG A 37 4.48 -9.74 14.86
C ARG A 37 3.88 -11.05 14.32
N HIS A 38 3.40 -11.02 13.07
CA HIS A 38 2.60 -12.09 12.49
C HIS A 38 3.27 -12.80 11.31
N GLY A 39 4.44 -12.34 10.85
CA GLY A 39 5.10 -12.89 9.67
C GLY A 39 4.39 -12.54 8.35
N TRP A 40 3.46 -11.57 8.35
CA TRP A 40 2.72 -11.23 7.13
C TRP A 40 3.60 -10.46 6.16
N PRO A 41 3.76 -10.92 4.92
CA PRO A 41 4.52 -10.21 3.91
C PRO A 41 3.82 -8.90 3.52
N THR A 42 4.59 -7.88 3.21
CA THR A 42 4.08 -6.57 2.81
C THR A 42 4.51 -6.25 1.38
N VAL A 43 3.53 -6.05 0.50
CA VAL A 43 3.74 -5.47 -0.82
C VAL A 43 3.64 -3.95 -0.70
N ARG A 44 4.74 -3.27 -1.00
CA ARG A 44 4.80 -1.82 -1.03
C ARG A 44 4.37 -1.34 -2.41
N LEU A 45 3.20 -0.73 -2.51
CA LEU A 45 2.66 -0.28 -3.79
C LEU A 45 3.44 0.91 -4.36
N ASP A 46 4.12 1.65 -3.50
CA ASP A 46 5.02 2.73 -3.90
C ASP A 46 6.26 2.22 -4.69
N ASP A 47 6.53 0.91 -4.69
CA ASP A 47 7.58 0.30 -5.51
C ASP A 47 7.13 0.04 -6.97
N PHE A 48 5.87 0.27 -7.29
CA PHE A 48 5.30 0.09 -8.63
C PHE A 48 5.14 1.40 -9.41
N TYR A 49 5.81 2.48 -9.02
CA TYR A 49 5.83 3.72 -9.79
C TYR A 49 6.47 3.51 -11.17
N ARG A 50 6.00 4.32 -12.14
CA ARG A 50 6.67 4.44 -13.44
C ARG A 50 8.02 5.08 -13.28
N ASP A 51 8.95 4.74 -14.18
CA ASP A 51 10.25 5.42 -14.25
C ASP A 51 10.06 6.89 -14.64
N GLY A 52 10.95 7.76 -14.17
CA GLY A 52 10.87 9.21 -14.41
C GLY A 52 10.99 9.63 -15.87
N ASP A 53 11.46 8.75 -16.75
CA ASP A 53 11.55 8.93 -18.20
C ASP A 53 10.53 8.08 -18.99
N ASP A 54 9.55 7.46 -18.29
CA ASP A 54 8.46 6.75 -18.96
C ASP A 54 7.58 7.76 -19.74
N PRO A 55 7.43 7.59 -21.07
CA PRO A 55 6.63 8.49 -21.89
C PRO A 55 5.13 8.50 -21.51
N ALA A 56 4.65 7.49 -20.80
CA ALA A 56 3.27 7.41 -20.30
C ALA A 56 3.10 8.07 -18.91
N LEU A 57 4.18 8.61 -18.32
CA LEU A 57 4.09 9.30 -17.04
C LEU A 57 3.31 10.62 -17.19
N PRO A 58 2.23 10.83 -16.41
CA PRO A 58 1.47 12.09 -16.45
C PRO A 58 2.34 13.30 -16.12
N MET A 59 2.10 14.39 -16.84
CA MET A 59 2.86 15.64 -16.67
C MET A 59 1.96 16.77 -16.22
N LEU A 60 2.43 17.54 -15.27
CA LEU A 60 1.82 18.81 -14.88
C LEU A 60 1.96 19.86 -16.02
N PRO A 61 1.08 20.88 -16.08
CA PRO A 61 1.18 21.96 -17.08
C PRO A 61 2.52 22.71 -17.08
N ILE A 62 3.27 22.62 -15.98
CA ILE A 62 4.59 23.24 -15.81
C ILE A 62 5.75 22.34 -16.31
N GLY A 63 5.45 21.22 -16.98
CA GLY A 63 6.45 20.30 -17.53
C GLY A 63 7.16 19.40 -16.50
N LEU A 64 6.60 19.24 -15.31
CA LEU A 64 7.11 18.31 -14.29
C LEU A 64 6.21 17.08 -14.18
N PRO A 65 6.76 15.89 -13.83
CA PRO A 65 5.98 14.70 -13.59
C PRO A 65 4.92 14.90 -12.48
N ASP A 66 3.70 14.41 -12.75
CA ASP A 66 2.62 14.38 -11.77
C ASP A 66 2.58 13.03 -11.05
N TRP A 67 3.37 12.90 -10.00
CA TRP A 67 3.46 11.69 -9.18
C TRP A 67 2.21 11.43 -8.32
N ASP A 68 1.31 12.39 -8.21
CA ASP A 68 0.07 12.25 -7.45
C ASP A 68 -1.09 11.79 -8.38
N HIS A 69 -0.85 11.66 -9.71
CA HIS A 69 -1.84 11.18 -10.67
C HIS A 69 -2.00 9.65 -10.61
N PRO A 70 -3.23 9.09 -10.72
CA PRO A 70 -3.45 7.63 -10.69
C PRO A 70 -2.67 6.84 -11.75
N ASP A 71 -2.36 7.43 -12.91
CA ASP A 71 -1.60 6.77 -13.97
C ASP A 71 -0.08 6.86 -13.78
N SER A 72 0.41 7.43 -12.67
CA SER A 72 1.84 7.53 -12.37
C SER A 72 2.47 6.20 -11.94
N TRP A 73 1.68 5.13 -11.78
CA TRP A 73 2.12 3.83 -11.32
C TRP A 73 1.44 2.68 -12.07
N HIS A 74 1.98 1.48 -11.91
CA HIS A 74 1.52 0.26 -12.59
C HIS A 74 0.52 -0.51 -11.72
N ALA A 75 -0.73 -0.02 -11.61
CA ALA A 75 -1.77 -0.61 -10.76
C ALA A 75 -2.04 -2.09 -11.06
N GLU A 76 -2.17 -2.47 -12.34
CA GLU A 76 -2.42 -3.86 -12.75
C GLU A 76 -1.25 -4.78 -12.40
N ALA A 77 0.00 -4.33 -12.52
CA ALA A 77 1.16 -5.11 -12.12
C ALA A 77 1.16 -5.37 -10.60
N ALA A 78 0.78 -4.36 -9.80
CA ALA A 78 0.66 -4.49 -8.35
C ALA A 78 -0.46 -5.48 -7.96
N VAL A 79 -1.62 -5.42 -8.62
CA VAL A 79 -2.72 -6.36 -8.38
C VAL A 79 -2.32 -7.79 -8.77
N THR A 80 -1.65 -7.97 -9.91
CA THR A 80 -1.12 -9.27 -10.34
C THR A 80 -0.09 -9.83 -9.35
N ALA A 81 0.80 -8.99 -8.84
CA ALA A 81 1.77 -9.40 -7.83
C ALA A 81 1.08 -9.85 -6.52
N LEU A 82 0.05 -9.12 -6.08
CA LEU A 82 -0.75 -9.51 -4.90
C LEU A 82 -1.50 -10.82 -5.12
N GLU A 83 -2.05 -11.04 -6.31
CA GLU A 83 -2.73 -12.29 -6.66
C GLU A 83 -1.75 -13.48 -6.65
N HIS A 84 -0.57 -13.33 -7.27
CA HIS A 84 0.46 -14.37 -7.25
C HIS A 84 0.93 -14.68 -5.82
N LEU A 85 1.19 -13.65 -5.01
CA LEU A 85 1.61 -13.86 -3.62
C LEU A 85 0.51 -14.54 -2.80
N SER A 86 -0.76 -14.19 -3.05
CA SER A 86 -1.92 -14.79 -2.37
C SER A 86 -2.15 -16.25 -2.75
N THR A 87 -1.90 -16.63 -4.00
CA THR A 87 -2.17 -17.98 -4.52
C THR A 87 -0.94 -18.86 -4.45
N ALA A 88 0.18 -18.46 -5.04
CA ALA A 88 1.40 -19.24 -5.13
C ALA A 88 2.33 -19.09 -3.90
N GLY A 89 2.09 -18.09 -3.04
CA GLY A 89 2.89 -17.86 -1.84
C GLY A 89 4.26 -17.22 -2.10
N ARG A 90 4.58 -16.92 -3.35
CA ARG A 90 5.85 -16.31 -3.74
C ARG A 90 5.67 -15.41 -4.95
N VAL A 91 6.35 -14.25 -4.97
CA VAL A 91 6.35 -13.32 -6.09
C VAL A 91 7.61 -12.46 -6.07
N ASP A 92 8.11 -12.09 -7.25
CA ASP A 92 9.11 -11.04 -7.39
C ASP A 92 8.42 -9.71 -7.61
N VAL A 93 8.71 -8.73 -6.77
CA VAL A 93 8.17 -7.38 -6.84
C VAL A 93 9.30 -6.39 -7.14
N PRO A 94 9.03 -5.30 -7.88
CA PRO A 94 10.03 -4.27 -8.11
C PRO A 94 10.48 -3.62 -6.80
N THR A 95 11.67 -3.04 -6.84
CA THR A 95 12.17 -2.10 -5.83
C THR A 95 12.39 -0.76 -6.52
N TYR A 96 11.82 0.31 -5.97
CA TYR A 96 11.85 1.62 -6.57
C TYR A 96 12.66 2.62 -5.75
N ASP A 97 13.57 3.31 -6.41
CA ASP A 97 14.37 4.39 -5.80
C ASP A 97 13.76 5.75 -6.13
N ILE A 98 13.09 6.34 -5.16
CA ILE A 98 12.45 7.65 -5.28
C ILE A 98 13.47 8.75 -5.62
N SER A 99 14.73 8.61 -5.18
CA SER A 99 15.75 9.64 -5.38
C SER A 99 16.19 9.75 -6.85
N SER A 100 16.23 8.62 -7.55
CA SER A 100 16.53 8.55 -8.99
C SER A 100 15.29 8.44 -9.86
N SER A 101 14.10 8.30 -9.25
CA SER A 101 12.83 8.04 -9.94
C SER A 101 12.91 6.86 -10.91
N ARG A 102 13.48 5.73 -10.45
CA ARG A 102 13.70 4.53 -11.26
C ARG A 102 13.57 3.24 -10.46
N ALA A 103 13.08 2.21 -11.14
CA ALA A 103 13.19 0.85 -10.64
C ALA A 103 14.66 0.42 -10.58
N ARG A 104 15.06 -0.24 -9.48
CA ARG A 104 16.45 -0.68 -9.21
C ARG A 104 16.64 -2.20 -9.28
N GLY A 105 15.60 -2.94 -9.58
CA GLY A 105 15.59 -4.40 -9.62
C GLY A 105 14.35 -4.97 -8.98
N CYS A 106 14.42 -6.22 -8.52
CA CYS A 106 13.33 -6.91 -7.90
C CYS A 106 13.73 -7.52 -6.55
N THR A 107 12.75 -7.69 -5.67
CA THR A 107 12.88 -8.43 -4.41
C THR A 107 11.86 -9.55 -4.40
N THR A 108 12.26 -10.75 -3.98
CA THR A 108 11.32 -11.87 -3.80
C THR A 108 10.61 -11.73 -2.46
N LEU A 109 9.28 -11.69 -2.49
CA LEU A 109 8.43 -11.84 -1.32
C LEU A 109 7.95 -13.29 -1.21
N VAL A 110 7.92 -13.79 0.03
CA VAL A 110 7.47 -15.14 0.37
C VAL A 110 6.43 -15.03 1.47
N ALA A 111 5.36 -15.79 1.34
CA ALA A 111 4.23 -15.81 2.27
C ALA A 111 4.08 -17.19 2.97
N ASP A 112 5.21 -17.84 3.26
CA ASP A 112 5.20 -19.17 3.91
C ASP A 112 4.55 -19.09 5.30
N GLY A 113 3.51 -19.91 5.52
CA GLY A 113 2.77 -19.92 6.77
C GLY A 113 1.88 -18.71 7.04
N ALA A 114 1.93 -17.68 6.18
CA ALA A 114 1.08 -16.51 6.33
C ALA A 114 -0.30 -16.74 5.70
N HIS A 115 -1.35 -16.33 6.41
CA HIS A 115 -2.74 -16.33 5.88
C HIS A 115 -3.15 -14.96 5.33
N VAL A 116 -2.34 -13.94 5.57
CA VAL A 116 -2.57 -12.55 5.20
C VAL A 116 -1.38 -11.98 4.47
N VAL A 117 -1.66 -11.18 3.45
CA VAL A 117 -0.72 -10.33 2.73
C VAL A 117 -1.10 -8.87 2.99
N LEU A 118 -0.15 -8.03 3.33
CA LEU A 118 -0.37 -6.60 3.48
C LEU A 118 -0.06 -5.89 2.16
N ALA A 119 -0.95 -4.98 1.74
CA ALA A 119 -0.70 -4.04 0.65
C ALA A 119 -0.73 -2.63 1.21
N GLU A 120 0.37 -1.87 1.09
CA GLU A 120 0.45 -0.51 1.62
C GLU A 120 0.98 0.48 0.59
N GLY A 121 0.42 1.69 0.57
CA GLY A 121 0.87 2.76 -0.32
C GLY A 121 -0.10 3.93 -0.35
N ILE A 122 0.27 4.99 -1.06
CA ILE A 122 -0.60 6.16 -1.20
C ILE A 122 -1.76 5.86 -2.15
N PHE A 123 -1.56 5.02 -3.18
CA PHE A 123 -2.58 4.59 -4.14
C PHE A 123 -3.26 3.27 -3.76
N ALA A 124 -3.02 2.76 -2.54
CA ALA A 124 -3.58 1.47 -2.13
C ALA A 124 -5.11 1.42 -2.15
N ALA A 125 -5.80 2.56 -2.10
CA ALA A 125 -7.25 2.63 -2.22
C ALA A 125 -7.73 2.21 -3.62
N GLU A 126 -6.97 2.54 -4.67
CA GLU A 126 -7.37 2.34 -6.07
C GLU A 126 -7.45 0.85 -6.45
N ILE A 127 -6.69 -0.02 -5.79
CA ILE A 127 -6.73 -1.46 -6.06
C ILE A 127 -7.85 -2.20 -5.32
N VAL A 128 -8.55 -1.56 -4.39
CA VAL A 128 -9.61 -2.21 -3.58
C VAL A 128 -10.70 -2.84 -4.45
N PRO A 129 -11.29 -2.15 -5.46
CA PRO A 129 -12.29 -2.76 -6.33
C PRO A 129 -11.75 -3.99 -7.09
N HIS A 130 -10.50 -3.95 -7.54
CA HIS A 130 -9.86 -5.05 -8.26
C HIS A 130 -9.67 -6.28 -7.36
N LEU A 131 -9.26 -6.07 -6.11
CA LEU A 131 -9.11 -7.16 -5.14
C LEU A 131 -10.45 -7.75 -4.70
N GLN A 132 -11.50 -6.91 -4.59
CA GLN A 132 -12.87 -7.38 -4.32
C GLN A 132 -13.39 -8.27 -5.44
N GLN A 133 -13.25 -7.85 -6.70
CA GLN A 133 -13.66 -8.63 -7.87
C GLN A 133 -12.96 -9.99 -7.95
N ARG A 134 -11.71 -10.09 -7.48
CA ARG A 134 -10.93 -11.33 -7.46
C ARG A 134 -11.16 -12.18 -6.20
N GLY A 135 -11.98 -11.70 -5.24
CA GLY A 135 -12.22 -12.39 -3.97
C GLY A 135 -10.98 -12.48 -3.07
N LEU A 136 -10.05 -11.55 -3.21
CA LEU A 136 -8.78 -11.53 -2.47
C LEU A 136 -8.82 -10.58 -1.27
N LEU A 137 -9.75 -9.63 -1.21
CA LEU A 137 -9.77 -8.60 -0.19
C LEU A 137 -10.35 -9.15 1.13
N ALA A 138 -9.56 -9.10 2.21
CA ALA A 138 -10.05 -9.31 3.57
C ALA A 138 -10.72 -8.05 4.12
N THR A 139 -9.98 -6.95 4.10
CA THR A 139 -10.42 -5.64 4.57
C THR A 139 -9.52 -4.53 4.02
N ALA A 140 -10.03 -3.30 4.05
CA ALA A 140 -9.28 -2.13 3.60
C ALA A 140 -9.45 -0.97 4.59
N TYR A 141 -8.34 -0.43 5.06
CA TYR A 141 -8.33 0.69 5.99
C TYR A 141 -7.74 1.95 5.36
N CYS A 142 -8.45 3.06 5.54
CA CYS A 142 -7.89 4.39 5.35
C CYS A 142 -7.23 4.83 6.66
N ILE A 143 -5.91 4.62 6.76
CA ILE A 143 -5.15 4.98 7.96
C ILE A 143 -5.04 6.50 8.06
N ARG A 144 -5.57 7.04 9.15
CA ARG A 144 -5.57 8.47 9.46
C ARG A 144 -5.05 8.75 10.86
N GLN A 145 -4.49 9.90 11.04
CA GLN A 145 -4.13 10.46 12.34
C GLN A 145 -4.56 11.92 12.41
N ASN A 146 -4.35 12.54 13.57
CA ASN A 146 -4.50 13.99 13.65
C ASN A 146 -3.60 14.65 12.60
N ARG A 147 -4.21 15.47 11.72
CA ARG A 147 -3.55 16.15 10.58
C ARG A 147 -2.29 16.91 10.97
N TRP A 148 -2.25 17.48 12.18
CA TRP A 148 -1.07 18.18 12.69
C TRP A 148 0.07 17.22 13.03
N VAL A 149 -0.24 16.04 13.60
CA VAL A 149 0.75 14.99 13.85
C VAL A 149 1.34 14.49 12.53
N THR A 150 0.50 14.28 11.53
CA THR A 150 0.91 13.89 10.17
C THR A 150 1.78 14.96 9.54
N PHE A 151 1.38 16.23 9.65
CA PHE A 151 2.15 17.38 9.17
C PHE A 151 3.55 17.43 9.78
N TRP A 152 3.66 17.39 11.11
CA TRP A 152 4.95 17.45 11.79
C TRP A 152 5.85 16.26 11.49
N ARG A 153 5.33 15.05 11.47
CA ARG A 153 6.10 13.85 11.12
C ARG A 153 6.67 13.93 9.70
N ARG A 154 5.88 14.41 8.75
CA ARG A 154 6.31 14.63 7.37
C ARG A 154 7.39 15.71 7.30
N LEU A 155 7.15 16.85 7.94
CA LEU A 155 8.09 17.95 7.94
C LEU A 155 9.46 17.54 8.52
N VAL A 156 9.47 16.87 9.66
CA VAL A 156 10.71 16.37 10.29
C VAL A 156 11.43 15.39 9.38
N ARG A 157 10.73 14.43 8.76
CA ARG A 157 11.32 13.48 7.82
C ARG A 157 11.93 14.20 6.61
N ASP A 158 11.17 15.06 5.96
CA ASP A 158 11.59 15.74 4.75
C ASP A 158 12.75 16.72 4.99
N LEU A 159 12.83 17.31 6.20
CA LEU A 159 13.98 18.10 6.65
C LEU A 159 15.22 17.23 6.90
N ALA A 160 15.05 16.08 7.57
CA ALA A 160 16.15 15.14 7.84
C ALA A 160 16.76 14.60 6.54
N GLU A 161 15.93 14.35 5.53
CA GLU A 161 16.34 13.85 4.21
C GLU A 161 16.83 14.96 3.26
N ARG A 162 16.87 16.22 3.72
CA ARG A 162 17.34 17.41 2.94
C ARG A 162 16.72 17.53 1.55
N ARG A 163 15.48 17.09 1.36
CA ARG A 163 14.84 16.98 0.04
C ARG A 163 14.57 18.32 -0.64
N LYS A 164 14.25 19.39 0.14
CA LYS A 164 13.92 20.73 -0.38
C LYS A 164 14.10 21.80 0.70
N PRO A 165 14.15 23.12 0.31
CA PRO A 165 14.21 24.23 1.26
C PRO A 165 13.04 24.19 2.28
N PRO A 166 13.27 24.57 3.56
CA PRO A 166 12.28 24.46 4.65
C PRO A 166 10.95 25.16 4.34
N LEU A 167 10.99 26.34 3.71
CA LEU A 167 9.79 27.12 3.38
C LEU A 167 8.89 26.39 2.34
N VAL A 168 9.51 25.70 1.37
CA VAL A 168 8.80 24.91 0.36
C VAL A 168 8.14 23.71 1.01
N LEU A 169 8.84 23.04 1.93
CA LEU A 169 8.30 21.90 2.70
C LEU A 169 7.13 22.31 3.58
N TRP A 170 7.21 23.47 4.23
CA TRP A 170 6.13 24.03 5.04
C TRP A 170 4.86 24.30 4.20
N ARG A 171 4.99 25.01 3.08
CA ARG A 171 3.86 25.30 2.17
C ARG A 171 3.24 24.03 1.60
N ARG A 172 4.08 23.06 1.19
CA ARG A 172 3.61 21.74 0.72
C ARG A 172 2.88 20.98 1.82
N GLY A 173 3.42 20.97 3.04
CA GLY A 173 2.82 20.33 4.19
C GLY A 173 1.44 20.90 4.53
N LEU A 174 1.27 22.22 4.51
CA LEU A 174 -0.02 22.87 4.73
C LEU A 174 -1.05 22.53 3.63
N ARG A 175 -0.62 22.48 2.36
CA ARG A 175 -1.51 22.08 1.25
C ARG A 175 -2.01 20.66 1.42
N LEU A 176 -1.12 19.72 1.75
CA LEU A 176 -1.46 18.33 1.99
C LEU A 176 -2.34 18.15 3.23
N CYS A 177 -2.12 18.94 4.28
CA CYS A 177 -2.96 18.94 5.48
C CYS A 177 -4.40 19.41 5.17
N ARG A 178 -4.57 20.33 4.22
CA ARG A 178 -5.89 20.79 3.75
C ARG A 178 -6.56 19.76 2.83
N ALA A 179 -5.79 19.03 2.03
CA ALA A 179 -6.31 18.01 1.12
C ALA A 179 -6.68 16.68 1.84
N GLU A 180 -6.22 16.47 3.07
CA GLU A 180 -6.45 15.22 3.81
C GLU A 180 -7.94 14.81 3.93
N PRO A 181 -8.90 15.72 4.22
CA PRO A 181 -10.31 15.35 4.28
C PRO A 181 -10.86 14.84 2.95
N ASP A 182 -10.38 15.37 1.83
CA ASP A 182 -10.81 14.96 0.49
C ASP A 182 -10.26 13.57 0.16
N ILE A 183 -9.00 13.30 0.51
CA ILE A 183 -8.38 11.98 0.39
C ILE A 183 -9.16 10.95 1.21
N VAL A 184 -9.50 11.26 2.45
CA VAL A 184 -10.27 10.35 3.31
C VAL A 184 -11.66 10.10 2.73
N ARG A 185 -12.35 11.13 2.22
CA ARG A 185 -13.65 10.98 1.57
C ARG A 185 -13.57 10.09 0.33
N HIS A 186 -12.58 10.32 -0.53
CA HIS A 186 -12.33 9.49 -1.71
C HIS A 186 -12.08 8.03 -1.33
N HIS A 187 -11.19 7.77 -0.38
CA HIS A 187 -10.92 6.40 0.07
C HIS A 187 -12.17 5.73 0.68
N THR A 188 -12.97 6.48 1.43
CA THR A 188 -14.22 5.96 1.99
C THR A 188 -15.24 5.61 0.90
N SER A 189 -15.31 6.39 -0.19
CA SER A 189 -16.17 6.07 -1.33
C SER A 189 -15.74 4.80 -2.08
N LEU A 190 -14.47 4.40 -1.98
CA LEU A 190 -13.93 3.13 -2.48
C LEU A 190 -14.10 1.96 -1.48
N GLY A 191 -14.82 2.17 -0.37
CA GLY A 191 -15.11 1.13 0.61
C GLY A 191 -14.07 0.96 1.72
N LEU A 192 -13.08 1.86 1.83
CA LEU A 192 -12.11 1.79 2.93
C LEU A 192 -12.70 2.35 4.23
N VAL A 193 -12.38 1.69 5.34
CA VAL A 193 -12.81 2.11 6.67
C VAL A 193 -11.77 3.04 7.29
N PRO A 194 -12.12 4.30 7.65
CA PRO A 194 -11.18 5.21 8.31
C PRO A 194 -10.84 4.71 9.71
N ARG A 195 -9.55 4.52 10.00
CA ARG A 195 -9.04 4.08 11.31
C ARG A 195 -7.72 4.75 11.64
N THR A 196 -7.47 4.92 12.92
CA THR A 196 -6.11 5.18 13.42
C THR A 196 -5.26 3.91 13.30
N PRO A 197 -3.91 4.00 13.26
CA PRO A 197 -3.05 2.81 13.24
C PRO A 197 -3.34 1.82 14.37
N HIS A 198 -3.68 2.32 15.56
CA HIS A 198 -3.98 1.48 16.73
C HIS A 198 -5.33 0.77 16.62
N GLU A 199 -6.36 1.46 16.13
CA GLU A 199 -7.68 0.85 15.90
C GLU A 199 -7.59 -0.23 14.83
N ALA A 200 -6.93 0.06 13.68
CA ALA A 200 -6.73 -0.91 12.62
C ALA A 200 -5.95 -2.15 13.12
N GLU A 201 -4.90 -1.97 13.91
CA GLU A 201 -4.12 -3.07 14.50
C GLU A 201 -4.99 -3.96 15.39
N ARG A 202 -5.77 -3.37 16.31
CA ARG A 202 -6.68 -4.11 17.19
C ARG A 202 -7.76 -4.87 16.42
N GLU A 203 -8.37 -4.24 15.41
CA GLU A 203 -9.40 -4.88 14.59
C GLU A 203 -8.83 -6.05 13.79
N LEU A 204 -7.63 -5.89 13.20
CA LEU A 204 -6.95 -6.97 12.48
C LEU A 204 -6.61 -8.13 13.41
N GLU A 205 -6.10 -7.86 14.61
CA GLU A 205 -5.82 -8.90 15.61
C GLU A 205 -7.10 -9.65 16.05
N ALA A 206 -8.23 -8.97 16.08
CA ALA A 206 -9.51 -9.59 16.44
C ALA A 206 -10.10 -10.43 15.29
N LEU A 207 -10.05 -9.91 14.04
CA LEU A 207 -10.58 -10.59 12.86
C LEU A 207 -9.78 -11.85 12.49
N LEU A 208 -8.49 -11.86 12.78
CA LEU A 208 -7.57 -12.92 12.36
C LEU A 208 -7.19 -13.88 13.51
N ARG A 209 -7.76 -13.71 14.68
CA ARG A 209 -7.82 -14.75 15.69
C ARG A 209 -8.85 -15.80 15.21
N VAL A 210 -8.43 -16.64 14.26
CA VAL A 210 -9.18 -17.87 13.96
C VAL A 210 -9.23 -18.68 15.25
N PRO A 211 -10.40 -19.09 15.74
CA PRO A 211 -10.46 -20.03 16.86
C PRO A 211 -9.78 -21.33 16.42
N SER A 212 -8.81 -21.74 17.20
CA SER A 212 -8.13 -23.05 17.11
C SER A 212 -9.12 -24.18 17.28
#